data_1cf76c923cb89f28b7ca7c15a892283e
#
_entry.id   1cf76c923cb89f28b7ca7c15a892283e
#
_cell.length_a   1.000
_cell.length_b   1.000
_cell.length_c   1.000
_cell.angle_alpha   90.00
_cell.angle_beta   90.00
_cell.angle_gamma   90.00
#
_symmetry.space_group_name_H-M   'P 1'
#
loop_
_entity.id
_entity.type
_entity.pdbx_description
1 polymer ?
#
loop_
_entity_poly.entity_id
_entity_poly.type
_entity_poly.pdbx_seq_one_letter_code
_entity_poly.pdbx_strand_id
1 'polypeptide(L)'
;IDLTIELFVETGCDSVVTLSEIKHGHPYRAKIMHNDGRLENFCKEIDGEKFFNRQERPPAYAYNGAVYLRKRALVEEWDGKDMGMGKDCRGVLISHEYAANIDDEFDLKMTELLLKERFDENCTL
;
A
#
# COMPACT_ATOMS: atom_id res chain seq x y z
N ILE A 1 -3.34 -11.49 -8.18
CA ILE A 1 -2.55 -12.66 -7.77
C ILE A 1 -1.59 -13.03 -8.89
N ASP A 2 -2.04 -13.26 -10.12
CA ASP A 2 -1.23 -13.78 -11.22
C ASP A 2 0.01 -12.92 -11.48
N LEU A 3 -0.14 -11.60 -11.60
CA LEU A 3 0.97 -10.66 -11.77
C LEU A 3 2.04 -10.75 -10.65
N THR A 4 1.64 -11.07 -9.42
CA THR A 4 2.61 -11.23 -8.32
C THR A 4 3.39 -12.55 -8.47
N ILE A 5 2.73 -13.60 -8.93
CA ILE A 5 3.37 -14.90 -9.20
C ILE A 5 4.32 -14.78 -10.40
N GLU A 6 3.88 -14.16 -11.48
CA GLU A 6 4.71 -13.93 -12.67
C GLU A 6 5.99 -13.18 -12.32
N LEU A 7 5.89 -12.04 -11.62
CA LEU A 7 7.03 -11.25 -11.19
C LEU A 7 7.96 -12.05 -10.26
N PHE A 8 7.40 -12.85 -9.35
CA PHE A 8 8.16 -13.68 -8.43
C PHE A 8 8.97 -14.76 -9.16
N VAL A 9 8.35 -15.45 -10.10
CA VAL A 9 8.98 -16.52 -10.89
C VAL A 9 10.04 -15.93 -11.82
N GLU A 10 9.73 -14.84 -12.51
CA GLU A 10 10.63 -14.18 -13.46
C GLU A 10 11.91 -13.67 -12.79
N THR A 11 11.79 -13.12 -11.59
CA THR A 11 12.89 -12.43 -10.92
C THR A 11 13.62 -13.27 -9.89
N GLY A 12 12.99 -14.33 -9.37
CA GLY A 12 13.53 -15.14 -8.27
C GLY A 12 13.70 -14.37 -6.94
N CYS A 13 13.03 -13.22 -6.81
CA CYS A 13 13.10 -12.36 -5.61
C CYS A 13 12.63 -13.10 -4.35
N ASP A 14 12.84 -12.50 -3.20
CA ASP A 14 12.48 -13.10 -1.90
C ASP A 14 10.98 -12.99 -1.62
N SER A 15 10.38 -11.88 -2.04
CA SER A 15 8.95 -11.64 -1.87
C SER A 15 8.40 -10.67 -2.93
N VAL A 16 7.09 -10.74 -3.14
CA VAL A 16 6.33 -9.76 -3.93
C VAL A 16 5.10 -9.33 -3.15
N VAL A 17 4.84 -8.04 -3.15
CA VAL A 17 3.70 -7.44 -2.45
C VAL A 17 2.89 -6.57 -3.40
N THR A 18 1.61 -6.42 -3.12
CA THR A 18 0.79 -5.44 -3.82
C THR A 18 0.85 -4.09 -3.14
N LEU A 19 0.89 -3.05 -3.96
CA LEU A 19 0.99 -1.65 -3.54
C LEU A 19 -0.12 -0.84 -4.18
N SER A 20 -0.51 0.24 -3.52
CA SER A 20 -1.33 1.30 -4.10
C SER A 20 -0.60 2.64 -4.02
N GLU A 21 -0.83 3.50 -5.01
CA GLU A 21 -0.30 4.86 -4.99
C GLU A 21 -0.93 5.68 -3.87
N ILE A 22 -0.12 6.41 -3.11
CA ILE A 22 -0.59 7.30 -2.06
C ILE A 22 -1.16 8.58 -2.69
N LYS A 23 -2.48 8.64 -2.82
CA LYS A 23 -3.19 9.81 -3.34
C LYS A 23 -3.39 10.91 -2.29
N HIS A 24 -3.55 10.53 -1.04
CA HIS A 24 -3.76 11.42 0.11
C HIS A 24 -2.76 11.08 1.22
N GLY A 25 -2.41 12.05 2.06
CA GLY A 25 -1.50 11.79 3.18
C GLY A 25 -0.05 11.47 2.76
N HIS A 26 0.45 12.11 1.69
CA HIS A 26 1.81 11.86 1.19
C HIS A 26 2.86 12.01 2.31
N PRO A 27 3.85 11.09 2.44
CA PRO A 27 4.82 11.07 3.54
C PRO A 27 5.57 12.39 3.75
N TYR A 28 5.89 13.13 2.68
CA TYR A 28 6.56 14.44 2.77
C TYR A 28 5.73 15.51 3.45
N ARG A 29 4.41 15.31 3.56
CA ARG A 29 3.50 16.22 4.25
C ARG A 29 2.95 15.66 5.55
N ALA A 30 3.30 14.45 5.90
CA ALA A 30 2.93 13.87 7.18
C ALA A 30 3.59 14.66 8.33
N LYS A 31 2.86 14.85 9.40
CA LYS A 31 3.30 15.60 10.58
C LYS A 31 3.24 14.72 11.82
N ILE A 32 4.16 14.94 12.73
CA ILE A 32 4.07 14.50 14.11
C ILE A 32 3.36 15.61 14.88
N MET A 33 2.32 15.27 15.63
CA MET A 33 1.66 16.22 16.53
C MET A 33 2.10 15.95 17.96
N HIS A 34 2.67 16.96 18.61
CA HIS A 34 3.06 16.92 20.02
C HIS A 34 1.86 17.16 20.94
N ASN A 35 1.97 16.79 22.21
CA ASN A 35 0.90 16.93 23.20
C ASN A 35 0.42 18.39 23.39
N ASP A 36 1.26 19.36 23.10
CA ASP A 36 0.96 20.80 23.15
C ASP A 36 0.38 21.35 21.83
N GLY A 37 0.10 20.47 20.86
CA GLY A 37 -0.46 20.83 19.54
C GLY A 37 0.56 21.30 18.51
N ARG A 38 1.85 21.41 18.84
CA ARG A 38 2.88 21.73 17.84
C ARG A 38 3.04 20.62 16.82
N LEU A 39 3.32 21.02 15.57
CA LEU A 39 3.54 20.12 14.46
C LEU A 39 5.02 20.10 14.06
N GLU A 40 5.53 18.90 13.83
CA GLU A 40 6.87 18.63 13.30
C GLU A 40 6.76 17.77 12.03
N ASN A 41 7.67 17.95 11.07
CA ASN A 41 7.69 17.10 9.88
C ASN A 41 8.01 15.64 10.27
N PHE A 42 7.22 14.70 9.79
CA PHE A 42 7.48 13.27 9.99
C PHE A 42 8.79 12.85 9.30
N CYS A 43 8.97 13.25 8.04
CA CYS A 43 10.25 13.13 7.33
C CYS A 43 11.12 14.34 7.69
N LYS A 44 12.00 14.19 8.67
CA LYS A 44 12.81 15.31 9.22
C LYS A 44 13.75 15.94 8.22
N GLU A 45 14.24 15.18 7.24
CA GLU A 45 15.18 15.64 6.22
C GLU A 45 14.49 16.37 5.05
N ILE A 46 13.15 16.36 5.03
CA ILE A 46 12.35 16.92 3.94
C ILE A 46 11.58 18.14 4.45
N ASP A 47 11.79 19.28 3.80
CA ASP A 47 10.94 20.45 4.00
C ASP A 47 9.61 20.21 3.25
N GLY A 48 8.62 19.67 3.96
CA GLY A 48 7.32 19.32 3.40
C GLY A 48 6.54 20.51 2.84
N GLU A 49 6.88 21.74 3.25
CA GLU A 49 6.23 22.97 2.76
C GLU A 49 6.63 23.28 1.32
N LYS A 50 7.83 22.87 0.89
CA LYS A 50 8.29 22.98 -0.51
C LYS A 50 7.51 22.10 -1.48
N PHE A 51 6.85 21.05 -0.97
CA PHE A 51 6.05 20.12 -1.77
C PHE A 51 4.54 20.42 -1.65
N PHE A 52 4.20 21.71 -1.69
CA PHE A 52 2.80 22.13 -1.61
C PHE A 52 1.99 21.60 -2.79
N ASN A 53 2.52 21.74 -4.01
CA ASN A 53 1.88 21.24 -5.21
C ASN A 53 2.00 19.71 -5.29
N ARG A 54 0.88 19.04 -5.54
CA ARG A 54 0.84 17.58 -5.63
C ARG A 54 1.76 17.03 -6.74
N GLN A 55 1.87 17.76 -7.85
CA GLN A 55 2.66 17.38 -9.03
C GLN A 55 4.18 17.41 -8.79
N GLU A 56 4.63 18.14 -7.77
CA GLU A 56 6.06 18.26 -7.41
C GLU A 56 6.52 17.14 -6.47
N ARG A 57 5.59 16.34 -5.97
CA ARG A 57 5.90 15.23 -5.06
C ARG A 57 6.35 14.01 -5.85
N PRO A 58 7.42 13.32 -5.44
CA PRO A 58 7.75 12.03 -6.04
C PRO A 58 6.60 11.04 -5.79
N PRO A 59 6.39 10.08 -6.69
CA PRO A 59 5.40 9.04 -6.47
C PRO A 59 5.73 8.27 -5.20
N ALA A 60 4.71 8.04 -4.37
CA ALA A 60 4.83 7.26 -3.14
C ALA A 60 3.77 6.16 -3.13
N TYR A 61 4.14 5.01 -2.59
CA TYR A 61 3.30 3.82 -2.58
C TYR A 61 3.20 3.27 -1.16
N ALA A 62 2.07 2.64 -0.86
CA ALA A 62 1.85 1.94 0.40
C ALA A 62 1.42 0.50 0.15
N TYR A 63 1.76 -0.39 1.09
CA TYR A 63 1.17 -1.72 1.14
C TYR A 63 -0.35 -1.60 1.26
N ASN A 64 -1.07 -2.40 0.48
CA ASN A 64 -2.53 -2.38 0.49
C ASN A 64 -3.16 -3.66 1.07
N GLY A 65 -2.35 -4.61 1.49
CA GLY A 65 -2.81 -5.81 2.16
C GLY A 65 -3.43 -6.89 1.25
N ALA A 66 -3.58 -6.65 -0.06
CA ALA A 66 -4.29 -7.59 -0.92
C ALA A 66 -3.52 -8.88 -1.20
N VAL A 67 -2.19 -8.79 -1.45
CA VAL A 67 -1.35 -9.97 -1.68
C VAL A 67 0.04 -9.78 -1.06
N TYR A 68 0.48 -10.79 -0.32
CA TYR A 68 1.84 -10.98 0.16
C TYR A 68 2.33 -12.35 -0.31
N LEU A 69 3.22 -12.39 -1.29
CA LEU A 69 3.87 -13.60 -1.79
C LEU A 69 5.31 -13.66 -1.25
N ARG A 70 5.71 -14.77 -0.66
CA ARG A 70 7.04 -14.95 -0.04
C ARG A 70 7.61 -16.30 -0.36
N LYS A 71 8.94 -16.42 -0.40
CA LYS A 71 9.60 -17.72 -0.37
C LYS A 71 9.21 -18.47 0.91
N ARG A 72 8.94 -19.76 0.79
CA ARG A 72 8.54 -20.63 1.92
C ARG A 72 9.53 -20.53 3.09
N ALA A 73 10.84 -20.55 2.80
CA ALA A 73 11.88 -20.44 3.82
C ALA A 73 11.75 -19.18 4.70
N LEU A 74 11.38 -18.03 4.10
CA LEU A 74 11.15 -16.79 4.87
C LEU A 74 9.97 -16.91 5.85
N VAL A 75 8.96 -17.68 5.50
CA VAL A 75 7.79 -17.90 6.37
C VAL A 75 8.15 -18.89 7.50
N GLU A 76 8.90 -19.94 7.17
CA GLU A 76 9.31 -20.97 8.14
C GLU A 76 10.33 -20.45 9.17
N GLU A 77 11.20 -19.54 8.75
CA GLU A 77 12.26 -18.95 9.61
C GLU A 77 11.81 -17.64 10.29
N TRP A 78 10.59 -17.17 10.03
CA TRP A 78 10.10 -15.89 10.54
C TRP A 78 9.92 -15.89 12.05
N ASP A 79 10.57 -14.95 12.71
CA ASP A 79 10.54 -14.78 14.17
C ASP A 79 9.51 -13.75 14.67
N GLY A 80 8.71 -13.18 13.78
CA GLY A 80 7.64 -12.22 14.10
C GLY A 80 8.10 -10.79 14.39
N LYS A 81 9.39 -10.47 14.23
CA LYS A 81 9.91 -9.13 14.57
C LYS A 81 9.80 -8.10 13.45
N ASP A 82 9.65 -8.55 12.21
CA ASP A 82 9.49 -7.71 11.04
C ASP A 82 8.38 -8.25 10.12
N MET A 83 8.28 -7.75 8.92
CA MET A 83 7.28 -8.23 7.94
C MET A 83 7.70 -9.52 7.22
N GLY A 84 8.91 -10.04 7.45
CA GLY A 84 9.42 -11.27 6.84
C GLY A 84 9.50 -11.22 5.31
N MET A 85 9.87 -10.07 4.74
CA MET A 85 9.88 -9.87 3.27
C MET A 85 11.20 -10.24 2.60
N GLY A 86 12.25 -10.54 3.39
CA GLY A 86 13.59 -10.80 2.86
C GLY A 86 14.30 -9.52 2.42
N LYS A 87 15.37 -9.69 1.63
CA LYS A 87 16.21 -8.58 1.16
C LYS A 87 15.78 -8.02 -0.20
N ASP A 88 15.27 -8.89 -1.09
CA ASP A 88 14.75 -8.51 -2.41
C ASP A 88 13.22 -8.62 -2.39
N CYS A 89 12.57 -7.56 -1.90
CA CYS A 89 11.11 -7.42 -1.93
C CYS A 89 10.70 -6.53 -3.09
N ARG A 90 9.80 -7.01 -3.95
CA ARG A 90 9.31 -6.28 -5.13
C ARG A 90 7.83 -5.97 -5.03
N GLY A 91 7.40 -4.95 -5.78
CA GLY A 91 6.02 -4.46 -5.72
C GLY A 91 5.27 -4.63 -7.03
N VAL A 92 4.00 -4.98 -6.94
CA VAL A 92 3.02 -4.91 -8.03
C VAL A 92 2.02 -3.83 -7.68
N LEU A 93 1.90 -2.83 -8.56
CA LEU A 93 0.95 -1.74 -8.38
C LEU A 93 -0.44 -2.21 -8.79
N ILE A 94 -1.42 -2.03 -7.92
CA ILE A 94 -2.83 -2.29 -8.22
C ILE A 94 -3.69 -1.07 -7.87
N SER A 95 -4.81 -0.91 -8.58
CA SER A 95 -5.77 0.15 -8.27
C SER A 95 -6.39 -0.05 -6.88
N HIS A 96 -6.71 1.04 -6.20
CA HIS A 96 -7.41 1.03 -4.90
C HIS A 96 -8.73 0.24 -4.93
N GLU A 97 -9.41 0.22 -6.06
CA GLU A 97 -10.65 -0.54 -6.26
C GLU A 97 -10.50 -2.05 -6.09
N TYR A 98 -9.27 -2.57 -6.30
CA TYR A 98 -8.94 -4.00 -6.14
C TYR A 98 -8.22 -4.31 -4.82
N ALA A 99 -8.04 -3.31 -3.98
CA ALA A 99 -7.27 -3.39 -2.75
C ALA A 99 -8.07 -2.90 -1.54
N ALA A 100 -9.39 -3.15 -1.54
CA ALA A 100 -10.21 -2.81 -0.38
C ALA A 100 -9.77 -3.65 0.82
N ASN A 101 -9.33 -2.98 1.89
CA ASN A 101 -9.07 -3.57 3.18
C ASN A 101 -10.23 -3.21 4.11
N ILE A 102 -10.73 -4.18 4.88
CA ILE A 102 -11.88 -3.99 5.77
C ILE A 102 -11.37 -4.10 7.19
N ASP A 103 -11.02 -2.97 7.78
CA ASP A 103 -10.57 -2.88 9.17
C ASP A 103 -11.68 -2.37 10.10
N ASP A 104 -12.67 -1.64 9.56
CA ASP A 104 -13.78 -1.09 10.30
C ASP A 104 -15.11 -1.12 9.52
N GLU A 105 -16.18 -0.63 10.17
CA GLU A 105 -17.53 -0.61 9.59
C GLU A 105 -17.65 0.37 8.40
N PHE A 106 -16.85 1.41 8.38
CA PHE A 106 -16.79 2.35 7.26
C PHE A 106 -16.20 1.69 6.02
N ASP A 107 -15.09 0.97 6.19
CA ASP A 107 -14.43 0.22 5.11
C ASP A 107 -15.37 -0.83 4.52
N LEU A 108 -16.16 -1.52 5.38
CA LEU A 108 -17.14 -2.48 4.93
C LEU A 108 -18.20 -1.83 4.01
N LYS A 109 -18.75 -0.70 4.42
CA LYS A 109 -19.75 0.04 3.62
C LYS A 109 -19.19 0.52 2.28
N MET A 110 -17.95 1.01 2.29
CA MET A 110 -17.24 1.43 1.07
C MET A 110 -17.00 0.25 0.13
N THR A 111 -16.59 -0.88 0.67
CA THR A 111 -16.36 -2.11 -0.11
C THR A 111 -17.66 -2.64 -0.71
N GLU A 112 -18.76 -2.64 0.05
CA GLU A 112 -20.08 -3.02 -0.46
C GLU A 112 -20.54 -2.13 -1.61
N LEU A 113 -20.28 -0.81 -1.53
CA LEU A 113 -20.61 0.13 -2.60
C LEU A 113 -19.82 -0.18 -3.87
N LEU A 114 -18.50 -0.36 -3.75
CA LEU A 114 -17.63 -0.70 -4.88
C LEU A 114 -18.03 -2.03 -5.55
N LEU A 115 -18.43 -3.02 -4.76
CA LEU A 115 -18.91 -4.30 -5.28
C LEU A 115 -20.22 -4.15 -6.04
N LYS A 116 -21.18 -3.38 -5.51
CA LYS A 116 -22.46 -3.12 -6.18
C LYS A 116 -22.25 -2.44 -7.54
N GLU A 117 -21.44 -1.40 -7.61
CA GLU A 117 -21.12 -0.71 -8.86
C GLU A 117 -20.54 -1.67 -9.91
N ARG A 118 -19.63 -2.56 -9.52
CA ARG A 118 -19.06 -3.57 -10.43
C ARG A 118 -20.05 -4.61 -10.92
N PHE A 119 -20.97 -5.04 -10.07
CA PHE A 119 -22.02 -5.98 -10.47
C PHE A 119 -23.00 -5.33 -11.44
N ASP A 120 -23.36 -4.06 -11.21
CA ASP A 120 -24.26 -3.31 -12.09
C ASP A 120 -23.64 -3.04 -13.45
N GLU A 121 -22.33 -2.72 -13.53
CA GLU A 121 -21.61 -2.56 -14.80
C GLU A 121 -21.53 -3.87 -15.60
N ASN A 122 -21.39 -5.02 -14.94
CA ASN A 122 -21.35 -6.32 -15.59
C ASN A 122 -22.75 -6.88 -15.96
N CYS A 123 -23.83 -6.30 -15.45
CA CYS A 123 -25.20 -6.66 -15.80
C CYS A 123 -25.75 -5.88 -17.02
N THR A 124 -24.99 -4.97 -17.59
CA THR A 124 -25.41 -4.12 -18.73
C THR A 124 -24.87 -4.63 -20.09
N LEU A 125 -24.67 -5.96 -20.21
CA LEU A 125 -24.37 -6.63 -21.49
C LEU A 125 -25.58 -7.38 -21.99
#